data_6ad7a381c8c9d2e1e9b84214db316798
#
_entry.id   6ad7a381c8c9d2e1e9b84214db316798
#
_cell.length_a   1.000
_cell.length_b   1.000
_cell.length_c   1.000
_cell.angle_alpha   90.00
_cell.angle_beta   90.00
_cell.angle_gamma   90.00
#
_symmetry.space_group_name_H-M   'P 1'
#
loop_
_entity.id
_entity.type
_entity.pdbx_description
1 polymer ?
#
loop_
_entity_poly.entity_id
_entity_poly.type
_entity_poly.pdbx_seq_one_letter_code
_entity_poly.pdbx_strand_id
1 'polypeptide(L)'
;VLARSGYFEVNELSTFRKLNTRLQGHPTTHEGLPGVRIASGSLGQGLSAGIGAALAKKLNNDDGIIYTLHGDGEIQEGQIWEAAIYAAGNKVDNIISCIDYNHKQIDGDIDDVLPLGDIKAKWEAFGWQVMEMDGNNMEQVIITLRQAKAATGNGVPIMLIMKTEMGNGVDFMMGTHKWHGSPPNDEQLKSALSQLEETLGDY
;
A
#
# COMPACT_ATOMS: atom_id res chain seq x y z
N VAL A 1 -11.90 -0.57 -2.31
CA VAL A 1 -11.63 0.66 -3.10
C VAL A 1 -12.23 0.53 -4.49
N LEU A 2 -11.83 -0.43 -5.35
CA LEU A 2 -12.25 -0.50 -6.76
C LEU A 2 -13.78 -0.50 -6.96
N ALA A 3 -14.52 -1.29 -6.18
CA ALA A 3 -15.99 -1.30 -6.25
C ALA A 3 -16.58 0.08 -5.93
N ARG A 4 -16.13 0.71 -4.85
CA ARG A 4 -16.54 2.06 -4.45
C ARG A 4 -16.11 3.15 -5.44
N SER A 5 -15.11 2.89 -6.26
CA SER A 5 -14.68 3.75 -7.36
C SER A 5 -15.40 3.45 -8.69
N GLY A 6 -16.42 2.58 -8.68
CA GLY A 6 -17.26 2.29 -9.84
C GLY A 6 -16.66 1.34 -10.89
N TYR A 7 -15.60 0.60 -10.55
CA TYR A 7 -15.02 -0.39 -11.47
C TYR A 7 -15.90 -1.64 -11.64
N PHE A 8 -16.64 -2.01 -10.60
CA PHE A 8 -17.63 -3.11 -10.59
C PHE A 8 -18.64 -2.89 -9.46
N GLU A 9 -19.74 -3.63 -9.50
CA GLU A 9 -20.85 -3.46 -8.56
C GLU A 9 -20.46 -3.78 -7.11
N VAL A 10 -20.87 -2.92 -6.15
CA VAL A 10 -20.54 -3.07 -4.72
C VAL A 10 -21.08 -4.37 -4.15
N ASN A 11 -22.27 -4.83 -4.59
CA ASN A 11 -22.87 -6.08 -4.12
C ASN A 11 -22.03 -7.31 -4.46
N GLU A 12 -21.17 -7.25 -5.49
CA GLU A 12 -20.25 -8.32 -5.84
C GLU A 12 -19.23 -8.61 -4.74
N LEU A 13 -18.92 -7.62 -3.88
CA LEU A 13 -18.03 -7.83 -2.73
C LEU A 13 -18.48 -8.98 -1.82
N SER A 14 -19.78 -9.28 -1.76
CA SER A 14 -20.32 -10.42 -1.01
C SER A 14 -19.85 -11.79 -1.53
N THR A 15 -19.25 -11.85 -2.72
CA THR A 15 -18.70 -13.07 -3.32
C THR A 15 -17.22 -13.28 -3.04
N PHE A 16 -16.56 -12.38 -2.30
CA PHE A 16 -15.12 -12.44 -2.03
C PHE A 16 -14.70 -13.81 -1.50
N ARG A 17 -13.68 -14.40 -2.11
CA ARG A 17 -13.13 -15.72 -1.79
C ARG A 17 -14.11 -16.89 -1.87
N LYS A 18 -15.30 -16.73 -2.48
CA LYS A 18 -16.19 -17.86 -2.76
C LYS A 18 -15.72 -18.63 -4.01
N LEU A 19 -16.18 -19.86 -4.15
CA LEU A 19 -15.91 -20.68 -5.33
C LEU A 19 -16.48 -19.99 -6.59
N ASN A 20 -15.74 -20.00 -7.68
CA ASN A 20 -16.11 -19.42 -8.98
C ASN A 20 -16.38 -17.90 -8.97
N THR A 21 -15.88 -17.18 -7.98
CA THR A 21 -15.88 -15.70 -8.01
C THR A 21 -14.64 -15.18 -8.71
N ARG A 22 -14.73 -13.99 -9.29
CA ARG A 22 -13.56 -13.25 -9.78
C ARG A 22 -12.88 -12.40 -8.68
N LEU A 23 -13.49 -12.33 -7.48
CA LEU A 23 -12.92 -11.67 -6.30
C LEU A 23 -12.09 -12.66 -5.48
N GLN A 24 -10.87 -12.92 -5.94
CA GLN A 24 -9.94 -13.85 -5.30
C GLN A 24 -9.24 -13.23 -4.08
N GLY A 25 -8.67 -14.09 -3.20
CA GLY A 25 -7.92 -13.63 -2.03
C GLY A 25 -6.64 -12.87 -2.41
N HIS A 26 -5.99 -13.27 -3.51
CA HIS A 26 -4.94 -12.50 -4.18
C HIS A 26 -5.43 -12.15 -5.58
N PRO A 27 -5.47 -10.87 -5.96
CA PRO A 27 -6.00 -10.46 -7.24
C PRO A 27 -5.13 -10.98 -8.39
N THR A 28 -5.79 -11.44 -9.44
CA THR A 28 -5.14 -11.90 -10.67
C THR A 28 -5.75 -11.21 -11.89
N THR A 29 -4.99 -11.09 -12.95
CA THR A 29 -5.48 -10.56 -14.23
C THR A 29 -6.33 -11.59 -14.98
N HIS A 30 -6.19 -12.88 -14.67
CA HIS A 30 -6.91 -13.98 -15.31
C HIS A 30 -8.42 -13.89 -15.05
N GLU A 31 -8.83 -13.47 -13.87
CA GLU A 31 -10.25 -13.34 -13.49
C GLU A 31 -10.96 -12.17 -14.17
N GLY A 32 -10.23 -11.30 -14.86
CA GLY A 32 -10.81 -10.19 -15.62
C GLY A 32 -11.53 -9.14 -14.78
N LEU A 33 -11.18 -9.00 -13.49
CA LEU A 33 -11.79 -8.00 -12.62
C LEU A 33 -11.39 -6.58 -13.09
N PRO A 34 -12.35 -5.70 -13.41
CA PRO A 34 -12.05 -4.33 -13.80
C PRO A 34 -11.19 -3.60 -12.77
N GLY A 35 -10.17 -2.89 -13.23
CA GLY A 35 -9.22 -2.17 -12.38
C GLY A 35 -8.02 -2.99 -11.93
N VAL A 36 -8.03 -4.32 -12.02
CA VAL A 36 -6.88 -5.18 -11.73
C VAL A 36 -6.07 -5.37 -13.01
N ARG A 37 -4.89 -4.75 -13.06
CA ARG A 37 -3.97 -4.77 -14.22
C ARG A 37 -2.74 -5.64 -14.02
N ILE A 38 -2.44 -5.97 -12.77
CA ILE A 38 -1.27 -6.76 -12.36
C ILE A 38 -1.74 -7.77 -11.32
N ALA A 39 -1.27 -9.01 -11.41
CA ALA A 39 -1.44 -9.99 -10.36
C ALA A 39 -0.58 -9.60 -9.15
N SER A 40 -1.09 -9.80 -7.95
CA SER A 40 -0.36 -9.49 -6.72
C SER A 40 -0.54 -10.59 -5.67
N GLY A 41 0.20 -10.48 -4.55
CA GLY A 41 0.30 -11.49 -3.49
C GLY A 41 1.72 -12.01 -3.32
N SER A 42 2.55 -11.97 -4.36
CA SER A 42 3.99 -12.15 -4.25
C SER A 42 4.62 -10.82 -3.87
N LEU A 43 5.04 -10.70 -2.60
CA LEU A 43 5.57 -9.45 -2.05
C LEU A 43 6.85 -9.02 -2.76
N GLY A 44 7.14 -7.72 -2.76
CA GLY A 44 8.31 -7.12 -3.39
C GLY A 44 8.19 -6.86 -4.89
N GLN A 45 7.19 -7.42 -5.59
CA GLN A 45 7.06 -7.27 -7.05
C GLN A 45 6.49 -5.90 -7.47
N GLY A 46 5.67 -5.32 -6.61
CA GLY A 46 4.90 -4.10 -6.91
C GLY A 46 5.76 -2.90 -7.27
N LEU A 47 6.90 -2.70 -6.60
CA LEU A 47 7.80 -1.58 -6.87
C LEU A 47 8.42 -1.67 -8.27
N SER A 48 8.94 -2.84 -8.65
CA SER A 48 9.51 -3.06 -9.98
C SER A 48 8.48 -2.85 -11.08
N ALA A 49 7.26 -3.36 -10.90
CA ALA A 49 6.16 -3.16 -11.84
C ALA A 49 5.76 -1.68 -11.94
N GLY A 50 5.69 -0.96 -10.82
CA GLY A 50 5.43 0.48 -10.76
C GLY A 50 6.48 1.30 -11.48
N ILE A 51 7.76 0.97 -11.29
CA ILE A 51 8.88 1.60 -12.01
C ILE A 51 8.75 1.39 -13.52
N GLY A 52 8.44 0.16 -13.96
CA GLY A 52 8.20 -0.14 -15.37
C GLY A 52 7.06 0.70 -15.96
N ALA A 53 5.95 0.83 -15.23
CA ALA A 53 4.83 1.67 -15.63
C ALA A 53 5.21 3.16 -15.68
N ALA A 54 5.98 3.66 -14.72
CA ALA A 54 6.47 5.04 -14.69
C ALA A 54 7.37 5.35 -15.89
N LEU A 55 8.28 4.44 -16.22
CA LEU A 55 9.13 4.56 -17.42
C LEU A 55 8.31 4.53 -18.72
N ALA A 56 7.32 3.65 -18.82
CA ALA A 56 6.43 3.58 -19.98
C ALA A 56 5.68 4.90 -20.19
N LYS A 57 5.21 5.55 -19.11
CA LYS A 57 4.60 6.87 -19.20
C LYS A 57 5.58 7.93 -19.75
N LYS A 58 6.80 7.97 -19.24
CA LYS A 58 7.85 8.88 -19.76
C LYS A 58 8.13 8.64 -21.24
N LEU A 59 8.26 7.39 -21.67
CA LEU A 59 8.49 7.04 -23.06
C LEU A 59 7.36 7.49 -23.99
N ASN A 60 6.12 7.52 -23.50
CA ASN A 60 4.94 7.94 -24.24
C ASN A 60 4.64 9.44 -24.09
N ASN A 61 5.50 10.24 -23.44
CA ASN A 61 5.26 11.62 -23.10
C ASN A 61 3.94 11.83 -22.33
N ASP A 62 3.62 10.89 -21.43
CA ASP A 62 2.46 10.94 -20.53
C ASP A 62 2.93 11.42 -19.15
N ASP A 63 2.39 12.55 -18.68
CA ASP A 63 2.73 13.18 -17.39
C ASP A 63 2.12 12.46 -16.17
N GLY A 64 1.52 11.28 -16.37
CA GLY A 64 0.90 10.52 -15.30
C GLY A 64 1.90 10.04 -14.26
N ILE A 65 1.52 10.16 -12.99
CA ILE A 65 2.28 9.71 -11.84
C ILE A 65 1.84 8.29 -11.49
N ILE A 66 2.80 7.44 -11.17
CA ILE A 66 2.56 6.10 -10.67
C ILE A 66 2.67 6.09 -9.14
N TYR A 67 1.69 5.46 -8.50
CA TYR A 67 1.69 5.25 -7.06
C TYR A 67 1.88 3.76 -6.77
N THR A 68 2.73 3.44 -5.79
CA THR A 68 2.87 2.08 -5.25
C THR A 68 2.65 2.11 -3.74
N LEU A 69 2.12 1.02 -3.19
CA LEU A 69 1.90 0.85 -1.75
C LEU A 69 2.53 -0.47 -1.33
N HIS A 70 3.32 -0.42 -0.28
CA HIS A 70 4.08 -1.54 0.27
C HIS A 70 3.81 -1.69 1.76
N GLY A 71 3.81 -2.93 2.25
CA GLY A 71 3.88 -3.18 3.69
C GLY A 71 5.33 -3.06 4.20
N ASP A 72 5.48 -2.81 5.50
CA ASP A 72 6.81 -2.78 6.13
C ASP A 72 7.47 -4.17 6.14
N GLY A 73 6.72 -5.24 6.33
CA GLY A 73 7.22 -6.61 6.13
C GLY A 73 7.63 -6.89 4.68
N GLU A 74 6.93 -6.31 3.70
CA GLU A 74 7.26 -6.44 2.28
C GLU A 74 8.62 -5.83 1.93
N ILE A 75 8.98 -4.71 2.52
CA ILE A 75 10.27 -4.08 2.22
C ILE A 75 11.49 -4.83 2.79
N GLN A 76 11.29 -5.93 3.49
CA GLN A 76 12.35 -6.89 3.83
C GLN A 76 12.82 -7.70 2.61
N GLU A 77 12.02 -7.74 1.54
CA GLU A 77 12.37 -8.42 0.29
C GLU A 77 13.53 -7.70 -0.42
N GLY A 78 14.58 -8.46 -0.80
CA GLY A 78 15.77 -7.93 -1.48
C GLY A 78 15.45 -7.19 -2.78
N GLN A 79 14.45 -7.67 -3.52
CA GLN A 79 13.99 -7.05 -4.77
C GLN A 79 13.53 -5.59 -4.61
N ILE A 80 12.99 -5.21 -3.46
CA ILE A 80 12.63 -3.82 -3.17
C ILE A 80 13.86 -2.92 -3.26
N TRP A 81 14.98 -3.34 -2.68
CA TRP A 81 16.21 -2.56 -2.65
C TRP A 81 16.92 -2.53 -4.01
N GLU A 82 16.86 -3.62 -4.77
CA GLU A 82 17.31 -3.63 -6.17
C GLU A 82 16.51 -2.64 -7.03
N ALA A 83 15.19 -2.63 -6.88
CA ALA A 83 14.31 -1.69 -7.55
C ALA A 83 14.55 -0.24 -7.10
N ALA A 84 14.82 -0.02 -5.81
CA ALA A 84 15.11 1.30 -5.26
C ALA A 84 16.37 1.91 -5.87
N ILE A 85 17.47 1.13 -5.97
CA ILE A 85 18.71 1.57 -6.65
C ILE A 85 18.43 1.92 -8.10
N TYR A 86 17.70 1.04 -8.81
CA TYR A 86 17.39 1.24 -10.21
C TYR A 86 16.59 2.53 -10.44
N ALA A 87 15.55 2.78 -9.64
CA ALA A 87 14.70 3.96 -9.80
C ALA A 87 15.48 5.26 -9.61
N ALA A 88 16.31 5.35 -8.56
CA ALA A 88 17.13 6.52 -8.30
C ALA A 88 18.19 6.72 -9.40
N GLY A 89 18.91 5.65 -9.77
CA GLY A 89 19.94 5.70 -10.80
C GLY A 89 19.41 6.12 -12.17
N ASN A 90 18.17 5.75 -12.49
CA ASN A 90 17.51 6.09 -13.77
C ASN A 90 16.58 7.31 -13.66
N LYS A 91 16.59 8.04 -12.54
CA LYS A 91 15.82 9.27 -12.32
C LYS A 91 14.33 9.07 -12.62
N VAL A 92 13.75 8.00 -12.07
CA VAL A 92 12.32 7.69 -12.22
C VAL A 92 11.53 8.60 -11.25
N ASP A 93 11.34 9.84 -11.63
CA ASP A 93 10.82 10.93 -10.79
C ASP A 93 9.30 11.16 -10.90
N ASN A 94 8.62 10.33 -11.67
CA ASN A 94 7.16 10.27 -11.77
C ASN A 94 6.56 9.08 -10.99
N ILE A 95 7.25 8.64 -9.92
CA ILE A 95 6.78 7.60 -9.01
C ILE A 95 6.71 8.15 -7.58
N ILE A 96 5.62 7.86 -6.90
CA ILE A 96 5.41 8.08 -5.47
C ILE A 96 5.12 6.73 -4.84
N SER A 97 6.04 6.23 -4.03
CA SER A 97 5.88 4.98 -3.29
C SER A 97 5.49 5.27 -1.85
N CYS A 98 4.62 4.45 -1.28
CA CYS A 98 4.18 4.55 0.10
C CYS A 98 4.53 3.26 0.86
N ILE A 99 4.90 3.38 2.11
CA ILE A 99 5.07 2.26 3.05
C ILE A 99 4.02 2.40 4.14
N ASP A 100 3.17 1.38 4.29
CA ASP A 100 2.32 1.18 5.46
C ASP A 100 3.19 0.68 6.60
N TYR A 101 3.69 1.62 7.42
CA TYR A 101 4.66 1.35 8.49
C TYR A 101 3.93 1.19 9.82
N ASN A 102 3.33 0.02 9.99
CA ASN A 102 2.54 -0.35 11.17
C ASN A 102 3.29 -1.24 12.17
N HIS A 103 4.57 -1.56 11.89
CA HIS A 103 5.44 -2.41 12.69
C HIS A 103 4.95 -3.85 12.89
N LYS A 104 4.03 -4.32 12.06
CA LYS A 104 3.45 -5.66 12.17
C LYS A 104 3.54 -6.43 10.87
N GLN A 105 3.83 -7.70 10.97
CA GLN A 105 3.73 -8.66 9.86
C GLN A 105 3.07 -9.94 10.35
N ILE A 106 2.83 -10.90 9.45
CA ILE A 106 2.06 -12.11 9.75
C ILE A 106 2.67 -12.93 10.91
N ASP A 107 4.00 -12.93 11.06
CA ASP A 107 4.72 -13.75 12.04
C ASP A 107 5.01 -13.02 13.36
N GLY A 108 4.74 -11.72 13.44
CA GLY A 108 5.02 -10.94 14.65
C GLY A 108 5.27 -9.46 14.41
N ASP A 109 5.90 -8.84 15.37
CA ASP A 109 6.39 -7.48 15.25
C ASP A 109 7.61 -7.44 14.32
N ILE A 110 7.72 -6.41 13.50
CA ILE A 110 8.83 -6.27 12.54
C ILE A 110 10.19 -6.38 13.24
N ASP A 111 10.33 -5.72 14.39
CA ASP A 111 11.60 -5.67 15.11
C ASP A 111 11.99 -7.03 15.73
N ASP A 112 11.02 -7.93 15.98
CA ASP A 112 11.26 -9.28 16.48
C ASP A 112 11.57 -10.27 15.36
N VAL A 113 10.98 -10.07 14.16
CA VAL A 113 11.14 -10.99 13.02
C VAL A 113 12.39 -10.64 12.21
N LEU A 114 12.47 -9.41 11.68
CA LEU A 114 13.62 -8.89 10.95
C LEU A 114 13.64 -7.37 11.03
N PRO A 115 14.39 -6.78 11.96
CA PRO A 115 14.43 -5.34 12.18
C PRO A 115 14.83 -4.55 10.94
N LEU A 116 14.02 -3.55 10.60
CA LEU A 116 14.30 -2.66 9.47
C LEU A 116 15.29 -1.54 9.79
N GLY A 117 15.52 -1.27 11.08
CA GLY A 117 16.35 -0.15 11.52
C GLY A 117 15.78 1.21 11.05
N ASP A 118 16.66 2.16 10.77
CA ASP A 118 16.23 3.46 10.25
C ASP A 118 15.87 3.38 8.76
N ILE A 119 14.58 3.18 8.49
CA ILE A 119 14.08 3.02 7.12
C ILE A 119 14.18 4.33 6.33
N LYS A 120 14.02 5.47 6.99
CA LYS A 120 14.16 6.78 6.34
C LYS A 120 15.58 6.96 5.82
N ALA A 121 16.57 6.79 6.69
CA ALA A 121 17.97 6.90 6.31
C ALA A 121 18.35 5.92 5.20
N LYS A 122 17.79 4.70 5.20
CA LYS A 122 18.02 3.73 4.12
C LYS A 122 17.52 4.24 2.77
N TRP A 123 16.25 4.68 2.68
CA TRP A 123 15.70 5.19 1.43
C TRP A 123 16.42 6.44 0.94
N GLU A 124 16.78 7.36 1.85
CA GLU A 124 17.59 8.54 1.52
C GLU A 124 18.98 8.14 0.99
N ALA A 125 19.63 7.13 1.58
CA ALA A 125 20.91 6.61 1.11
C ALA A 125 20.81 5.95 -0.28
N PHE A 126 19.65 5.39 -0.63
CA PHE A 126 19.35 4.88 -1.98
C PHE A 126 19.00 6.00 -2.98
N GLY A 127 19.01 7.26 -2.57
CA GLY A 127 18.77 8.41 -3.44
C GLY A 127 17.32 8.78 -3.64
N TRP A 128 16.44 8.39 -2.73
CA TRP A 128 15.02 8.75 -2.74
C TRP A 128 14.77 9.99 -1.89
N GLN A 129 13.85 10.83 -2.30
CA GLN A 129 13.30 11.86 -1.43
C GLN A 129 12.27 11.21 -0.49
N VAL A 130 12.48 11.37 0.83
CA VAL A 130 11.61 10.74 1.84
C VAL A 130 10.76 11.79 2.55
N MET A 131 9.47 11.49 2.71
CA MET A 131 8.55 12.25 3.54
C MET A 131 7.88 11.29 4.54
N GLU A 132 7.57 11.78 5.74
CA GLU A 132 6.90 11.01 6.78
C GLU A 132 5.55 11.64 7.11
N MET A 133 4.57 10.83 7.48
CA MET A 133 3.26 11.30 7.92
C MET A 133 2.61 10.33 8.90
N ASP A 134 1.68 10.82 9.69
CA ASP A 134 0.71 10.00 10.39
C ASP A 134 -0.30 9.47 9.36
N GLY A 135 -0.21 8.18 9.05
CA GLY A 135 -1.05 7.52 8.03
C GLY A 135 -2.50 7.29 8.48
N ASN A 136 -2.80 7.45 9.76
CA ASN A 136 -4.16 7.41 10.29
C ASN A 136 -4.80 8.82 10.41
N ASN A 137 -4.05 9.88 10.12
CA ASN A 137 -4.55 11.25 10.06
C ASN A 137 -4.79 11.69 8.60
N MET A 138 -6.06 11.72 8.17
CA MET A 138 -6.43 12.02 6.79
C MET A 138 -5.95 13.40 6.32
N GLU A 139 -5.91 14.40 7.19
CA GLU A 139 -5.40 15.73 6.83
C GLU A 139 -3.90 15.68 6.49
N GLN A 140 -3.10 14.99 7.31
CA GLN A 140 -1.68 14.80 7.03
C GLN A 140 -1.46 14.00 5.74
N VAL A 141 -2.25 12.94 5.52
CA VAL A 141 -2.20 12.14 4.29
C VAL A 141 -2.43 13.02 3.06
N ILE A 142 -3.48 13.84 3.07
CA ILE A 142 -3.80 14.74 1.94
C ILE A 142 -2.69 15.77 1.71
N ILE A 143 -2.21 16.40 2.77
CA ILE A 143 -1.14 17.42 2.70
C ILE A 143 0.14 16.79 2.13
N THR A 144 0.57 15.65 2.67
CA THR A 144 1.82 15.00 2.26
C THR A 144 1.74 14.47 0.82
N LEU A 145 0.61 13.88 0.41
CA LEU A 145 0.42 13.47 -0.98
C LEU A 145 0.44 14.65 -1.95
N ARG A 146 -0.12 15.81 -1.59
CA ARG A 146 -0.03 17.03 -2.41
C ARG A 146 1.40 17.54 -2.52
N GLN A 147 2.15 17.52 -1.42
CA GLN A 147 3.59 17.90 -1.41
C GLN A 147 4.41 16.95 -2.28
N ALA A 148 4.20 15.64 -2.13
CA ALA A 148 4.87 14.64 -2.95
C ALA A 148 4.55 14.82 -4.43
N LYS A 149 3.27 15.01 -4.78
CA LYS A 149 2.87 15.28 -6.16
C LYS A 149 3.55 16.53 -6.74
N ALA A 150 3.66 17.59 -5.97
CA ALA A 150 4.33 18.82 -6.39
C ALA A 150 5.85 18.65 -6.54
N ALA A 151 6.45 17.66 -5.87
CA ALA A 151 7.87 17.35 -5.91
C ALA A 151 8.26 16.36 -7.02
N THR A 152 7.29 15.79 -7.77
CA THR A 152 7.61 14.93 -8.92
C THR A 152 8.23 15.72 -10.07
N GLY A 153 8.96 15.05 -10.95
CA GLY A 153 9.61 15.68 -12.12
C GLY A 153 10.96 16.32 -11.84
N ASN A 154 11.53 16.16 -10.64
CA ASN A 154 12.79 16.75 -10.24
C ASN A 154 14.00 15.78 -10.33
N GLY A 155 13.85 14.67 -11.02
CA GLY A 155 14.91 13.67 -11.21
C GLY A 155 15.11 12.72 -10.03
N VAL A 156 14.23 12.74 -9.01
CA VAL A 156 14.33 11.94 -7.78
C VAL A 156 13.00 11.23 -7.51
N PRO A 157 13.00 9.90 -7.31
CA PRO A 157 11.81 9.17 -6.86
C PRO A 157 11.43 9.53 -5.42
N ILE A 158 10.15 9.38 -5.08
CA ILE A 158 9.62 9.82 -3.78
C ILE A 158 9.13 8.61 -2.98
N MET A 159 9.51 8.54 -1.71
CA MET A 159 9.03 7.57 -0.72
C MET A 159 8.26 8.27 0.39
N LEU A 160 7.05 7.80 0.68
CA LEU A 160 6.23 8.24 1.81
C LEU A 160 6.22 7.14 2.88
N ILE A 161 6.67 7.45 4.07
CA ILE A 161 6.58 6.54 5.22
C ILE A 161 5.33 6.94 6.01
N MET A 162 4.30 6.10 5.93
CA MET A 162 3.03 6.29 6.63
C MET A 162 3.09 5.55 7.96
N LYS A 163 3.22 6.27 9.06
CA LYS A 163 3.12 5.69 10.41
C LYS A 163 1.65 5.38 10.69
N THR A 164 1.33 4.11 10.78
CA THR A 164 -0.02 3.61 10.94
C THR A 164 -0.12 2.67 12.12
N GLU A 165 -1.35 2.41 12.57
CA GLU A 165 -1.66 1.38 13.55
C GLU A 165 -2.53 0.30 12.91
N MET A 166 -2.07 -0.95 12.98
CA MET A 166 -2.88 -2.09 12.51
C MET A 166 -4.17 -2.19 13.33
N GLY A 167 -5.32 -2.27 12.66
CA GLY A 167 -6.61 -2.34 13.33
C GLY A 167 -7.06 -1.04 13.99
N ASN A 168 -6.52 0.10 13.56
CA ASN A 168 -6.83 1.42 14.11
C ASN A 168 -8.35 1.65 14.25
N GLY A 169 -8.76 2.09 15.44
CA GLY A 169 -10.16 2.33 15.80
C GLY A 169 -10.90 1.13 16.40
N VAL A 170 -10.28 -0.06 16.46
CA VAL A 170 -10.87 -1.26 17.05
C VAL A 170 -9.96 -1.78 18.16
N ASP A 171 -10.40 -1.65 19.41
CA ASP A 171 -9.60 -1.87 20.62
C ASP A 171 -8.93 -3.25 20.71
N PHE A 172 -9.62 -4.32 20.32
CA PHE A 172 -9.09 -5.68 20.36
C PHE A 172 -8.20 -6.03 19.14
N MET A 173 -8.14 -5.15 18.13
CA MET A 173 -7.30 -5.35 16.94
C MET A 173 -5.99 -4.59 17.02
N MET A 174 -5.95 -3.46 17.70
CA MET A 174 -4.74 -2.65 17.85
C MET A 174 -3.66 -3.35 18.69
N GLY A 175 -2.39 -3.00 18.45
CA GLY A 175 -1.26 -3.45 19.25
C GLY A 175 -0.87 -4.92 19.07
N THR A 176 -1.45 -5.64 18.11
CA THR A 176 -1.15 -7.07 17.89
C THR A 176 -1.13 -7.42 16.39
N HIS A 177 -0.23 -8.33 16.01
CA HIS A 177 -0.13 -8.86 14.65
C HIS A 177 -1.22 -9.91 14.30
N LYS A 178 -1.97 -10.41 15.30
CA LYS A 178 -2.89 -11.56 15.14
C LYS A 178 -3.99 -11.33 14.10
N TRP A 179 -4.30 -10.08 13.80
CA TRP A 179 -5.32 -9.70 12.83
C TRP A 179 -4.79 -9.50 11.41
N HIS A 180 -3.49 -9.70 11.19
CA HIS A 180 -2.89 -9.51 9.87
C HIS A 180 -3.52 -10.39 8.77
N GLY A 181 -3.94 -11.59 9.10
CA GLY A 181 -4.55 -12.50 8.14
C GLY A 181 -5.81 -13.21 8.64
N SER A 182 -6.38 -12.77 9.76
CA SER A 182 -7.52 -13.41 10.43
C SER A 182 -8.78 -12.54 10.32
N PRO A 183 -9.88 -13.04 9.76
CA PRO A 183 -11.15 -12.31 9.76
C PRO A 183 -11.79 -12.36 11.15
N PRO A 184 -12.55 -11.32 11.55
CA PRO A 184 -13.37 -11.36 12.75
C PRO A 184 -14.53 -12.36 12.59
N ASN A 185 -14.95 -12.98 13.68
CA ASN A 185 -16.23 -13.68 13.75
C ASN A 185 -17.38 -12.67 13.87
N ASP A 186 -18.65 -13.16 13.83
CA ASP A 186 -19.83 -12.27 13.80
C ASP A 186 -19.95 -11.38 15.06
N GLU A 187 -19.58 -11.89 16.24
CA GLU A 187 -19.59 -11.12 17.49
C GLU A 187 -18.50 -10.05 17.49
N GLN A 188 -17.31 -10.41 17.05
CA GLN A 188 -16.18 -9.48 16.90
C GLN A 188 -16.47 -8.43 15.83
N LEU A 189 -17.08 -8.82 14.70
CA LEU A 189 -17.50 -7.87 13.67
C LEU A 189 -18.50 -6.85 14.24
N LYS A 190 -19.51 -7.31 14.96
CA LYS A 190 -20.49 -6.42 15.60
C LYS A 190 -19.82 -5.46 16.58
N SER A 191 -18.88 -5.96 17.39
CA SER A 191 -18.12 -5.14 18.34
C SER A 191 -17.24 -4.12 17.60
N ALA A 192 -16.53 -4.52 16.58
CA ALA A 192 -15.69 -3.63 15.77
C ALA A 192 -16.52 -2.49 15.13
N LEU A 193 -17.63 -2.84 14.48
CA LEU A 193 -18.49 -1.85 13.83
C LEU A 193 -19.11 -0.85 14.83
N SER A 194 -19.34 -1.27 16.09
CA SER A 194 -19.84 -0.35 17.12
C SER A 194 -18.81 0.65 17.61
N GLN A 195 -17.53 0.44 17.35
CA GLN A 195 -16.41 1.32 17.71
C GLN A 195 -16.02 2.29 16.59
N LEU A 196 -16.43 2.01 15.36
CA LEU A 196 -16.12 2.83 14.20
C LEU A 196 -17.26 3.80 13.93
N GLU A 197 -16.92 5.05 13.65
CA GLU A 197 -17.93 6.04 13.23
C GLU A 197 -18.44 5.65 11.83
N GLU A 198 -19.76 5.67 11.67
CA GLU A 198 -20.38 5.51 10.37
C GLU A 198 -20.09 6.73 9.50
N THR A 199 -19.46 6.50 8.35
CA THR A 199 -19.14 7.57 7.41
C THR A 199 -20.11 7.52 6.22
N LEU A 200 -20.84 8.60 5.99
CA LEU A 200 -21.62 8.89 4.77
C LEU A 200 -22.65 7.84 4.30
N GLY A 201 -22.93 6.80 5.07
CA GLY A 201 -23.98 5.81 4.79
C GLY A 201 -23.85 5.08 3.44
N ASP A 202 -22.64 4.82 3.01
CA ASP A 202 -22.32 4.20 1.72
C ASP A 202 -21.93 2.71 1.84
N TYR A 203 -22.43 2.02 2.85
CA TYR A 203 -22.24 0.60 3.14
C TYR A 203 -23.40 -0.25 2.63
#